data_6a1b665a75512bfe9b27b8b9834ccdea
#
_entry.id   6a1b665a75512bfe9b27b8b9834ccdea
#
_cell.length_a   1.000
_cell.length_b   1.000
_cell.length_c   1.000
_cell.angle_alpha   90.00
_cell.angle_beta   90.00
_cell.angle_gamma   90.00
#
_symmetry.space_group_name_H-M   'P 1'
#
loop_
_entity.id
_entity.type
_entity.pdbx_description
1 polymer ?
#
loop_
_entity_poly.entity_id
_entity_poly.type
_entity_poly.pdbx_seq_one_letter_code
_entity_poly.pdbx_strand_id
1 'polypeptide(L)'
;LRVFSSIGTPIAPRVASLSSTAKSGRITTFKEFNVAKQMVFDDEARQPLLAGVSKLARAVRSTLGPRGRNAVLDKGWGSPRITKDGVTVAEEIELDDPFENLGAQLVKEAASKTNDVAGDGTTTATVLAEAIFREGLKMIAAGADPMSLSRGIAKAVEAVHAEISKMATPIDAKSKKEIKQVATIAGNNDPAIGDVLAEAFLRVGKDGVIAVEEGRGNETTVEVVEGMQFDRGYLSPHFVTNQDEVTVELEDCYILIHEEKISNNKKLIPILEAISKAKKPLLIIAEDIDGDALATLVINKMRGILSVAAVKAPGYGDRRKAMLGDIATLTNAKAIFKDLGIDLESVKLSDLGRAKRIHITSEETVIIGGAGKKDQIEGRVVQIRKEIEGTDSDYDREKLQERLAKLAGGVAQINVGAATETEMKERKALIDDAKAATQAALAEGIVPGGGVALLRCEGALSKLKVEGDEAFGVKIIRNVLDYPLRSIANNAGLDGAVVVNRVRQLKDKNEGYDANADKYVDMIKAGIIDPAKVVKTALSNAASVASLLLTTESLVAEIPVEEEAAGGGHHHDHDGMGGMGGMGGMGGMGGMGGMGGMGGMM
;
A
#
# COMPACT_ATOMS: atom_id res chain seq x y z
N LEU A 1 5.53 -37.73 44.64
CA LEU A 1 5.06 -37.90 46.04
C LEU A 1 4.08 -36.77 46.41
N ARG A 2 2.79 -37.17 46.57
CA ARG A 2 1.73 -36.67 47.45
C ARG A 2 1.58 -35.15 47.69
N VAL A 3 0.45 -34.59 47.32
CA VAL A 3 -0.92 -34.47 47.89
C VAL A 3 -1.06 -33.15 48.65
N PHE A 4 -1.98 -32.29 48.24
CA PHE A 4 -3.12 -31.87 49.06
C PHE A 4 -4.17 -31.11 48.22
N SER A 5 -5.39 -31.58 48.32
CA SER A 5 -6.67 -31.02 47.87
C SER A 5 -7.22 -30.02 48.90
N SER A 6 -7.94 -29.01 48.44
CA SER A 6 -9.21 -28.55 49.07
C SER A 6 -9.73 -27.33 48.27
N ILE A 7 -10.80 -27.50 47.54
CA ILE A 7 -12.19 -27.04 47.77
C ILE A 7 -12.30 -25.53 48.06
N GLY A 8 -12.87 -24.79 47.14
CA GLY A 8 -13.43 -23.46 47.33
C GLY A 8 -14.42 -23.16 46.21
N THR A 9 -15.71 -23.28 46.51
CA THR A 9 -16.88 -22.94 45.68
C THR A 9 -16.92 -21.47 45.29
N PRO A 10 -17.35 -21.12 44.06
CA PRO A 10 -17.52 -19.72 43.66
C PRO A 10 -18.90 -19.20 44.15
N ILE A 11 -18.86 -18.07 44.82
CA ILE A 11 -20.02 -17.27 45.26
C ILE A 11 -20.54 -16.47 44.06
N ALA A 12 -21.77 -16.70 43.65
CA ALA A 12 -22.48 -15.89 42.67
C ALA A 12 -22.94 -14.56 43.29
N PRO A 13 -22.84 -13.42 42.59
CA PRO A 13 -23.43 -12.18 43.05
C PRO A 13 -24.94 -12.15 42.74
N ARG A 14 -25.74 -11.89 43.77
CA ARG A 14 -27.17 -11.59 43.70
C ARG A 14 -27.41 -10.33 42.88
N VAL A 15 -28.20 -10.45 41.81
CA VAL A 15 -28.78 -9.31 41.10
C VAL A 15 -30.02 -8.85 41.88
N ALA A 16 -29.97 -7.63 42.37
CA ALA A 16 -31.12 -6.95 42.97
C ALA A 16 -32.05 -6.43 41.86
N SER A 17 -33.30 -6.82 41.90
CA SER A 17 -34.37 -6.33 41.03
C SER A 17 -34.73 -4.88 41.39
N LEU A 18 -34.54 -3.96 40.46
CA LEU A 18 -35.16 -2.64 40.48
C LEU A 18 -36.17 -2.58 39.33
N SER A 19 -37.45 -2.64 39.68
CA SER A 19 -38.56 -2.32 38.80
C SER A 19 -38.66 -0.81 38.62
N SER A 20 -38.50 -0.30 37.39
CA SER A 20 -39.00 1.01 37.03
C SER A 20 -39.61 0.96 35.63
N THR A 21 -40.88 1.27 35.57
CA THR A 21 -41.71 1.49 34.41
C THR A 21 -41.14 2.60 33.54
N ALA A 22 -40.67 2.29 32.32
CA ALA A 22 -40.38 3.28 31.29
C ALA A 22 -40.92 2.79 29.93
N LYS A 23 -41.56 3.73 29.28
CA LYS A 23 -42.33 3.61 28.04
C LYS A 23 -41.55 3.01 26.88
N SER A 24 -42.25 2.22 26.04
CA SER A 24 -41.81 1.56 24.84
C SER A 24 -41.09 2.51 23.86
N GLY A 25 -39.76 2.41 23.81
CA GLY A 25 -38.96 2.75 22.64
C GLY A 25 -38.41 1.45 22.09
N ARG A 26 -38.72 1.12 20.84
CA ARG A 26 -38.16 -0.04 20.16
C ARG A 26 -36.61 0.10 20.15
N ILE A 27 -35.97 -0.61 21.04
CA ILE A 27 -34.54 -0.89 20.92
C ILE A 27 -34.45 -1.98 19.85
N THR A 28 -34.06 -1.61 18.66
CA THR A 28 -33.59 -2.56 17.65
C THR A 28 -32.31 -3.16 18.21
N THR A 29 -32.43 -4.31 18.88
CA THR A 29 -31.29 -5.18 19.13
C THR A 29 -30.73 -5.58 17.75
N PHE A 30 -29.52 -5.14 17.44
CA PHE A 30 -28.73 -5.77 16.39
C PHE A 30 -28.59 -7.24 16.78
N LYS A 31 -29.35 -8.12 16.17
CA LYS A 31 -29.05 -9.55 16.16
C LYS A 31 -27.70 -9.66 15.44
N GLU A 32 -26.66 -10.02 16.17
CA GLU A 32 -25.50 -10.65 15.53
C GLU A 32 -26.03 -11.86 14.78
N PHE A 33 -26.08 -11.78 13.46
CA PHE A 33 -26.34 -12.93 12.61
C PHE A 33 -25.11 -13.82 12.73
N ASN A 34 -25.15 -14.83 13.59
CA ASN A 34 -24.21 -15.93 13.51
C ASN A 34 -24.48 -16.67 12.19
N VAL A 35 -23.77 -16.27 11.13
CA VAL A 35 -23.80 -16.98 9.85
C VAL A 35 -23.12 -18.33 10.08
N ALA A 36 -23.81 -19.42 9.71
CA ALA A 36 -23.26 -20.76 9.79
C ALA A 36 -22.02 -20.87 8.90
N LYS A 37 -20.99 -21.59 9.36
CA LYS A 37 -19.73 -21.76 8.63
C LYS A 37 -19.64 -23.19 8.08
N GLN A 38 -19.14 -23.30 6.87
CA GLN A 38 -18.75 -24.57 6.25
C GLN A 38 -17.26 -24.80 6.45
N MET A 39 -16.88 -26.06 6.54
CA MET A 39 -15.48 -26.47 6.78
C MET A 39 -15.10 -27.59 5.82
N VAL A 40 -13.89 -27.50 5.27
CA VAL A 40 -13.27 -28.55 4.47
C VAL A 40 -11.86 -28.83 4.98
N PHE A 41 -11.35 -30.03 4.75
CA PHE A 41 -10.09 -30.50 5.31
C PHE A 41 -9.24 -31.16 4.24
N ASP A 42 -7.96 -31.35 4.55
CA ASP A 42 -7.00 -32.12 3.72
C ASP A 42 -6.92 -31.63 2.26
N ASP A 43 -7.00 -32.53 1.33
CA ASP A 43 -6.94 -32.23 -0.10
C ASP A 43 -8.18 -31.49 -0.62
N GLU A 44 -9.35 -31.68 0.02
CA GLU A 44 -10.57 -30.92 -0.30
C GLU A 44 -10.41 -29.44 0.05
N ALA A 45 -9.57 -29.10 1.01
CA ALA A 45 -9.19 -27.72 1.33
C ALA A 45 -8.15 -27.17 0.36
N ARG A 46 -7.15 -27.97 -0.02
CA ARG A 46 -6.01 -27.52 -0.83
C ARG A 46 -6.34 -27.27 -2.29
N GLN A 47 -7.27 -28.05 -2.88
CA GLN A 47 -7.62 -27.92 -4.30
C GLN A 47 -8.36 -26.61 -4.63
N PRO A 48 -9.39 -26.17 -3.89
CA PRO A 48 -10.00 -24.86 -4.09
C PRO A 48 -9.02 -23.71 -3.87
N LEU A 49 -8.16 -23.80 -2.83
CA LEU A 49 -7.09 -22.80 -2.63
C LEU A 49 -6.21 -22.65 -3.88
N LEU A 50 -5.74 -23.78 -4.46
CA LEU A 50 -4.92 -23.74 -5.67
C LEU A 50 -5.71 -23.18 -6.87
N ALA A 51 -6.97 -23.48 -6.99
CA ALA A 51 -7.80 -22.94 -8.06
C ALA A 51 -7.92 -21.42 -7.96
N GLY A 52 -8.20 -20.89 -6.77
CA GLY A 52 -8.26 -19.45 -6.51
C GLY A 52 -6.92 -18.73 -6.75
N VAL A 53 -5.84 -19.26 -6.20
CA VAL A 53 -4.48 -18.78 -6.44
C VAL A 53 -4.16 -18.73 -7.94
N SER A 54 -4.51 -19.80 -8.69
CA SER A 54 -4.22 -19.89 -10.12
C SER A 54 -5.07 -18.95 -10.96
N LYS A 55 -6.34 -18.70 -10.58
CA LYS A 55 -7.21 -17.72 -11.26
C LYS A 55 -6.62 -16.31 -11.14
N LEU A 56 -6.28 -15.89 -9.93
CA LEU A 56 -5.66 -14.59 -9.65
C LEU A 56 -4.30 -14.46 -10.36
N ALA A 57 -3.41 -15.44 -10.17
CA ALA A 57 -2.08 -15.40 -10.76
C ALA A 57 -2.12 -15.40 -12.31
N ARG A 58 -3.11 -16.02 -12.93
CA ARG A 58 -3.29 -16.00 -14.38
C ARG A 58 -3.64 -14.61 -14.90
N ALA A 59 -4.51 -13.88 -14.20
CA ALA A 59 -4.88 -12.51 -14.56
C ALA A 59 -3.67 -11.58 -14.42
N VAL A 60 -3.03 -11.58 -13.24
CA VAL A 60 -1.88 -10.73 -12.92
C VAL A 60 -0.68 -11.05 -13.82
N ARG A 61 -0.35 -12.32 -14.07
CA ARG A 61 0.78 -12.74 -14.93
C ARG A 61 0.69 -12.22 -16.35
N SER A 62 -0.53 -11.99 -16.87
CA SER A 62 -0.72 -11.48 -18.23
C SER A 62 -0.15 -10.08 -18.45
N THR A 63 0.07 -9.31 -17.37
CA THR A 63 0.61 -7.95 -17.42
C THR A 63 2.14 -7.90 -17.38
N LEU A 64 2.81 -9.03 -17.04
CA LEU A 64 4.25 -9.07 -16.78
C LEU A 64 5.12 -8.82 -18.01
N GLY A 65 6.07 -7.91 -17.87
CA GLY A 65 7.12 -7.63 -18.84
C GLY A 65 6.71 -6.64 -19.95
N PRO A 66 7.65 -6.28 -20.86
CA PRO A 66 7.45 -5.22 -21.85
C PRO A 66 6.35 -5.53 -22.87
N ARG A 67 6.06 -6.81 -23.10
CA ARG A 67 4.95 -7.28 -23.94
C ARG A 67 3.76 -7.80 -23.16
N GLY A 68 3.69 -7.49 -21.87
CA GLY A 68 2.51 -7.71 -21.03
C GLY A 68 1.31 -6.93 -21.56
N ARG A 69 0.12 -7.46 -21.32
CA ARG A 69 -1.15 -6.91 -21.81
C ARG A 69 -1.89 -6.21 -20.69
N ASN A 70 -2.74 -5.25 -21.07
CA ASN A 70 -3.61 -4.59 -20.12
C ASN A 70 -4.69 -5.56 -19.61
N ALA A 71 -5.05 -5.43 -18.35
CA ALA A 71 -6.29 -5.94 -17.79
C ALA A 71 -7.38 -4.85 -17.86
N VAL A 72 -8.62 -5.27 -18.05
CA VAL A 72 -9.79 -4.39 -18.00
C VAL A 72 -10.59 -4.78 -16.77
N LEU A 73 -10.79 -3.83 -15.88
CA LEU A 73 -11.44 -4.02 -14.58
C LEU A 73 -12.80 -3.31 -14.61
N ASP A 74 -13.85 -4.04 -14.24
CA ASP A 74 -15.19 -3.48 -14.06
C ASP A 74 -15.30 -2.89 -12.65
N LYS A 75 -15.67 -1.62 -12.56
CA LYS A 75 -15.82 -0.96 -11.24
C LYS A 75 -17.26 -0.96 -10.71
N GLY A 76 -18.18 -1.64 -11.39
CA GLY A 76 -19.61 -1.62 -11.04
C GLY A 76 -20.25 -0.23 -11.22
N TRP A 77 -19.47 0.85 -11.16
CA TRP A 77 -19.88 2.23 -11.34
C TRP A 77 -18.88 3.00 -12.23
N GLY A 78 -19.36 3.64 -13.28
CA GLY A 78 -18.54 4.44 -14.18
C GLY A 78 -17.91 3.65 -15.33
N SER A 79 -16.80 4.17 -15.86
CA SER A 79 -16.08 3.52 -16.96
C SER A 79 -15.14 2.43 -16.43
N PRO A 80 -14.96 1.30 -17.16
CA PRO A 80 -13.98 0.29 -16.81
C PRO A 80 -12.58 0.90 -16.69
N ARG A 81 -11.80 0.41 -15.72
CA ARG A 81 -10.39 0.77 -15.56
C ARG A 81 -9.52 -0.14 -16.40
N ILE A 82 -8.59 0.42 -17.16
CA ILE A 82 -7.58 -0.32 -17.91
C ILE A 82 -6.25 -0.12 -17.21
N THR A 83 -5.56 -1.21 -16.86
CA THR A 83 -4.27 -1.13 -16.15
C THR A 83 -3.34 -2.27 -16.54
N LYS A 84 -2.03 -2.04 -16.37
CA LYS A 84 -0.98 -3.08 -16.39
C LYS A 84 -0.41 -3.36 -15.00
N ASP A 85 -0.77 -2.56 -14.02
CA ASP A 85 -0.29 -2.75 -12.67
C ASP A 85 -0.85 -4.02 -12.05
N GLY A 86 0.06 -4.85 -11.53
CA GLY A 86 -0.27 -6.17 -11.00
C GLY A 86 -1.00 -6.11 -9.66
N VAL A 87 -0.72 -5.10 -8.80
CA VAL A 87 -1.42 -4.95 -7.52
C VAL A 87 -2.85 -4.51 -7.74
N THR A 88 -3.08 -3.52 -8.59
CA THR A 88 -4.43 -3.06 -8.95
C THR A 88 -5.28 -4.21 -9.52
N VAL A 89 -4.69 -5.04 -10.42
CA VAL A 89 -5.41 -6.21 -10.96
C VAL A 89 -5.72 -7.22 -9.85
N ALA A 90 -4.79 -7.46 -8.94
CA ALA A 90 -4.99 -8.41 -7.84
C ALA A 90 -6.08 -7.93 -6.88
N GLU A 91 -6.13 -6.65 -6.57
CA GLU A 91 -7.06 -6.03 -5.62
C GLU A 91 -8.52 -6.14 -6.05
N GLU A 92 -8.80 -6.04 -7.33
CA GLU A 92 -10.15 -6.09 -7.89
C GLU A 92 -10.67 -7.53 -8.09
N ILE A 93 -9.86 -8.57 -7.85
CA ILE A 93 -10.30 -9.95 -8.04
C ILE A 93 -10.99 -10.45 -6.78
N GLU A 94 -12.29 -10.74 -6.91
CA GLU A 94 -13.12 -11.50 -5.99
C GLU A 94 -13.69 -12.71 -6.71
N LEU A 95 -13.77 -13.85 -6.01
CA LEU A 95 -14.27 -15.10 -6.57
C LEU A 95 -15.55 -15.54 -5.84
N ASP A 96 -16.50 -16.07 -6.61
CA ASP A 96 -17.80 -16.49 -6.07
C ASP A 96 -17.68 -17.65 -5.08
N ASP A 97 -16.75 -18.58 -5.31
CA ASP A 97 -16.50 -19.69 -4.39
C ASP A 97 -15.68 -19.19 -3.17
N PRO A 98 -16.21 -19.29 -1.94
CA PRO A 98 -15.56 -18.76 -0.74
C PRO A 98 -14.18 -19.38 -0.47
N PHE A 99 -13.97 -20.66 -0.79
CA PHE A 99 -12.70 -21.34 -0.57
C PHE A 99 -11.66 -20.98 -1.62
N GLU A 100 -12.08 -20.83 -2.89
CA GLU A 100 -11.20 -20.29 -3.93
C GLU A 100 -10.82 -18.84 -3.60
N ASN A 101 -11.79 -18.05 -3.13
CA ASN A 101 -11.56 -16.65 -2.76
C ASN A 101 -10.54 -16.52 -1.63
N LEU A 102 -10.54 -17.40 -0.61
CA LEU A 102 -9.50 -17.41 0.42
C LEU A 102 -8.10 -17.60 -0.18
N GLY A 103 -7.95 -18.48 -1.17
CA GLY A 103 -6.67 -18.66 -1.88
C GLY A 103 -6.23 -17.41 -2.64
N ALA A 104 -7.15 -16.77 -3.35
CA ALA A 104 -6.90 -15.53 -4.07
C ALA A 104 -6.50 -14.40 -3.10
N GLN A 105 -7.22 -14.23 -1.99
CA GLN A 105 -6.98 -13.21 -0.96
C GLN A 105 -5.57 -13.33 -0.33
N LEU A 106 -5.12 -14.55 -0.02
CA LEU A 106 -3.79 -14.75 0.56
C LEU A 106 -2.66 -14.36 -0.42
N VAL A 107 -2.82 -14.65 -1.72
CA VAL A 107 -1.82 -14.21 -2.72
C VAL A 107 -1.90 -12.71 -2.99
N LYS A 108 -3.10 -12.13 -2.94
CA LYS A 108 -3.30 -10.68 -2.98
C LYS A 108 -2.51 -9.99 -1.86
N GLU A 109 -2.54 -10.53 -0.63
CA GLU A 109 -1.74 -10.01 0.49
C GLU A 109 -0.23 -10.04 0.20
N ALA A 110 0.28 -11.08 -0.51
CA ALA A 110 1.69 -11.12 -0.92
C ALA A 110 2.03 -9.99 -1.89
N ALA A 111 1.14 -9.67 -2.84
CA ALA A 111 1.33 -8.57 -3.78
C ALA A 111 1.32 -7.22 -3.05
N SER A 112 0.31 -6.96 -2.21
CA SER A 112 0.18 -5.70 -1.46
C SER A 112 1.36 -5.48 -0.52
N LYS A 113 1.80 -6.48 0.26
CA LYS A 113 3.01 -6.37 1.10
C LYS A 113 4.29 -6.13 0.30
N THR A 114 4.36 -6.63 -0.93
CA THR A 114 5.52 -6.38 -1.79
C THR A 114 5.51 -4.93 -2.27
N ASN A 115 4.35 -4.40 -2.58
CA ASN A 115 4.16 -2.98 -2.89
C ASN A 115 4.57 -2.09 -1.71
N ASP A 116 4.08 -2.35 -0.51
CA ASP A 116 4.36 -1.56 0.69
C ASP A 116 5.87 -1.45 1.00
N VAL A 117 6.61 -2.56 0.82
CA VAL A 117 8.05 -2.63 1.19
C VAL A 117 8.97 -2.15 0.07
N ALA A 118 8.62 -2.40 -1.18
CA ALA A 118 9.52 -2.21 -2.33
C ALA A 118 8.91 -1.36 -3.46
N GLY A 119 7.61 -1.09 -3.44
CA GLY A 119 6.88 -0.28 -4.41
C GLY A 119 6.81 -0.86 -5.82
N ASP A 120 7.31 -2.09 -6.01
CA ASP A 120 7.33 -2.80 -7.29
C ASP A 120 7.50 -4.30 -7.03
N GLY A 121 7.39 -5.12 -8.09
CA GLY A 121 7.58 -6.58 -8.00
C GLY A 121 6.33 -7.35 -7.60
N THR A 122 5.17 -6.73 -7.53
CA THR A 122 3.88 -7.30 -7.15
C THR A 122 3.47 -8.47 -8.05
N THR A 123 3.59 -8.30 -9.36
CA THR A 123 3.35 -9.35 -10.36
C THR A 123 4.33 -10.51 -10.19
N THR A 124 5.60 -10.22 -9.92
CA THR A 124 6.63 -11.25 -9.69
C THR A 124 6.32 -12.05 -8.42
N ALA A 125 5.93 -11.38 -7.33
CA ALA A 125 5.52 -12.03 -6.08
C ALA A 125 4.34 -12.99 -6.30
N THR A 126 3.31 -12.53 -7.01
CA THR A 126 2.12 -13.33 -7.35
C THR A 126 2.48 -14.58 -8.16
N VAL A 127 3.30 -14.43 -9.21
CA VAL A 127 3.74 -15.55 -10.07
C VAL A 127 4.57 -16.55 -9.30
N LEU A 128 5.46 -16.08 -8.42
CA LEU A 128 6.28 -16.94 -7.57
C LEU A 128 5.44 -17.65 -6.51
N ALA A 129 4.48 -16.99 -5.88
CA ALA A 129 3.60 -17.59 -4.88
C ALA A 129 2.79 -18.76 -5.48
N GLU A 130 2.18 -18.55 -6.66
CA GLU A 130 1.48 -19.61 -7.40
C GLU A 130 2.44 -20.78 -7.70
N ALA A 131 3.62 -20.48 -8.22
CA ALA A 131 4.57 -21.51 -8.61
C ALA A 131 5.08 -22.33 -7.42
N ILE A 132 5.43 -21.67 -6.29
CA ILE A 132 5.88 -22.33 -5.07
C ILE A 132 4.77 -23.22 -4.50
N PHE A 133 3.54 -22.69 -4.40
CA PHE A 133 2.40 -23.45 -3.89
C PHE A 133 2.09 -24.67 -4.76
N ARG A 134 2.04 -24.51 -6.08
CA ARG A 134 1.80 -25.62 -7.03
C ARG A 134 2.89 -26.69 -6.97
N GLU A 135 4.16 -26.32 -6.91
CA GLU A 135 5.26 -27.29 -6.78
C GLU A 135 5.25 -27.96 -5.40
N GLY A 136 4.92 -27.20 -4.34
CA GLY A 136 4.80 -27.70 -2.99
C GLY A 136 3.70 -28.76 -2.83
N LEU A 137 2.53 -28.54 -3.39
CA LEU A 137 1.42 -29.51 -3.36
C LEU A 137 1.80 -30.84 -4.02
N LYS A 138 2.63 -30.85 -5.07
CA LYS A 138 3.14 -32.09 -5.66
C LYS A 138 4.01 -32.88 -4.69
N MET A 139 4.77 -32.20 -3.84
CA MET A 139 5.63 -32.85 -2.82
C MET A 139 4.78 -33.37 -1.65
N ILE A 140 3.77 -32.61 -1.22
CA ILE A 140 2.83 -33.06 -0.18
C ILE A 140 2.05 -34.29 -0.65
N ALA A 141 1.53 -34.28 -1.88
CA ALA A 141 0.87 -35.45 -2.48
C ALA A 141 1.80 -36.67 -2.61
N ALA A 142 3.12 -36.45 -2.69
CA ALA A 142 4.13 -37.52 -2.65
C ALA A 142 4.51 -37.96 -1.23
N GLY A 143 3.90 -37.40 -0.18
CA GLY A 143 4.08 -37.77 1.23
C GLY A 143 5.13 -36.95 1.99
N ALA A 144 5.59 -35.83 1.46
CA ALA A 144 6.53 -34.95 2.17
C ALA A 144 5.81 -34.16 3.29
N ASP A 145 6.49 -33.99 4.43
CA ASP A 145 5.98 -33.21 5.58
C ASP A 145 5.91 -31.71 5.25
N PRO A 146 4.70 -31.08 5.30
CA PRO A 146 4.53 -29.66 4.98
C PRO A 146 5.38 -28.71 5.80
N MET A 147 5.59 -29.02 7.11
CA MET A 147 6.38 -28.18 7.99
C MET A 147 7.88 -28.24 7.66
N SER A 148 8.37 -29.40 7.24
CA SER A 148 9.75 -29.56 6.78
C SER A 148 9.97 -28.89 5.43
N LEU A 149 8.97 -28.98 4.51
CA LEU A 149 8.99 -28.23 3.26
C LEU A 149 9.11 -26.71 3.51
N SER A 150 8.29 -26.17 4.41
CA SER A 150 8.31 -24.74 4.77
C SER A 150 9.69 -24.32 5.31
N ARG A 151 10.33 -25.11 6.18
CA ARG A 151 11.68 -24.84 6.66
C ARG A 151 12.72 -24.88 5.53
N GLY A 152 12.60 -25.84 4.63
CA GLY A 152 13.44 -25.93 3.44
C GLY A 152 13.30 -24.74 2.49
N ILE A 153 12.08 -24.29 2.27
CA ILE A 153 11.75 -23.08 1.50
C ILE A 153 12.43 -21.85 2.14
N ALA A 154 12.28 -21.65 3.46
CA ALA A 154 12.90 -20.52 4.17
C ALA A 154 14.42 -20.50 4.02
N LYS A 155 15.10 -21.64 4.21
CA LYS A 155 16.56 -21.76 4.01
C LYS A 155 16.99 -21.45 2.57
N ALA A 156 16.18 -21.87 1.59
CA ALA A 156 16.45 -21.61 0.19
C ALA A 156 16.31 -20.11 -0.14
N VAL A 157 15.28 -19.44 0.37
CA VAL A 157 15.07 -18.00 0.21
C VAL A 157 16.24 -17.21 0.79
N GLU A 158 16.70 -17.55 1.99
CA GLU A 158 17.86 -16.92 2.60
C GLU A 158 19.13 -17.07 1.73
N ALA A 159 19.37 -18.26 1.18
CA ALA A 159 20.50 -18.50 0.29
C ALA A 159 20.40 -17.70 -1.03
N VAL A 160 19.20 -17.56 -1.59
CA VAL A 160 18.94 -16.72 -2.77
C VAL A 160 19.18 -15.25 -2.45
N HIS A 161 18.69 -14.75 -1.30
CA HIS A 161 18.94 -13.38 -0.84
C HIS A 161 20.44 -13.07 -0.74
N ALA A 162 21.19 -13.96 -0.13
CA ALA A 162 22.64 -13.82 -0.01
C ALA A 162 23.33 -13.77 -1.38
N GLU A 163 22.86 -14.53 -2.38
CA GLU A 163 23.44 -14.52 -3.72
C GLU A 163 23.02 -13.27 -4.51
N ILE A 164 21.76 -12.82 -4.40
CA ILE A 164 21.29 -11.54 -4.99
C ILE A 164 22.12 -10.38 -4.44
N SER A 165 22.34 -10.33 -3.11
CA SER A 165 23.14 -9.27 -2.49
C SER A 165 24.59 -9.24 -2.98
N LYS A 166 25.18 -10.40 -3.34
CA LYS A 166 26.50 -10.47 -3.96
C LYS A 166 26.52 -10.02 -5.43
N MET A 167 25.41 -10.22 -6.13
CA MET A 167 25.28 -9.79 -7.54
C MET A 167 24.94 -8.32 -7.67
N ALA A 168 24.37 -7.73 -6.62
CA ALA A 168 23.92 -6.34 -6.63
C ALA A 168 25.08 -5.37 -6.90
N THR A 169 24.87 -4.48 -7.87
CA THR A 169 25.78 -3.39 -8.22
C THR A 169 25.22 -2.09 -7.63
N PRO A 170 25.95 -1.40 -6.74
CA PRO A 170 25.51 -0.12 -6.19
C PRO A 170 25.28 0.93 -7.28
N ILE A 171 24.29 1.79 -7.10
CA ILE A 171 24.02 2.93 -7.97
C ILE A 171 24.59 4.20 -7.33
N ASP A 172 25.22 5.04 -8.13
CA ASP A 172 25.60 6.37 -7.71
C ASP A 172 24.38 7.32 -7.72
N ALA A 173 23.98 7.79 -6.52
CA ALA A 173 22.90 8.76 -6.34
C ALA A 173 23.10 10.09 -7.10
N LYS A 174 24.31 10.37 -7.59
CA LYS A 174 24.63 11.53 -8.42
C LYS A 174 24.62 11.22 -9.92
N SER A 175 24.47 9.95 -10.30
CA SER A 175 24.45 9.52 -11.70
C SER A 175 23.07 9.65 -12.30
N LYS A 176 22.79 10.77 -12.98
CA LYS A 176 21.52 10.98 -13.69
C LYS A 176 21.16 9.79 -14.60
N LYS A 177 22.17 9.19 -15.26
CA LYS A 177 21.97 8.10 -16.21
C LYS A 177 21.44 6.84 -15.52
N GLU A 178 22.02 6.45 -14.39
CA GLU A 178 21.64 5.23 -13.69
C GLU A 178 20.25 5.36 -13.06
N ILE A 179 19.99 6.49 -12.39
CA ILE A 179 18.67 6.79 -11.83
C ILE A 179 17.60 6.78 -12.93
N LYS A 180 17.87 7.46 -14.06
CA LYS A 180 16.96 7.47 -15.21
C LYS A 180 16.66 6.06 -15.73
N GLN A 181 17.68 5.19 -15.82
CA GLN A 181 17.48 3.81 -16.31
C GLN A 181 16.54 3.02 -15.40
N VAL A 182 16.75 3.06 -14.08
CA VAL A 182 15.86 2.38 -13.11
C VAL A 182 14.44 2.93 -13.20
N ALA A 183 14.30 4.24 -13.13
CA ALA A 183 13.00 4.90 -13.15
C ALA A 183 12.26 4.67 -14.49
N THR A 184 12.97 4.60 -15.60
CA THR A 184 12.38 4.29 -16.91
C THR A 184 11.79 2.87 -16.92
N ILE A 185 12.55 1.87 -16.44
CA ILE A 185 12.09 0.48 -16.41
C ILE A 185 10.87 0.32 -15.50
N ALA A 186 10.95 0.84 -14.29
CA ALA A 186 9.85 0.77 -13.32
C ALA A 186 8.62 1.59 -13.77
N GLY A 187 8.83 2.71 -14.46
CA GLY A 187 7.78 3.52 -15.10
C GLY A 187 7.28 2.95 -16.44
N ASN A 188 7.20 1.64 -16.57
CA ASN A 188 6.68 0.93 -17.76
C ASN A 188 7.42 1.27 -19.07
N ASN A 189 8.74 1.41 -18.99
CA ASN A 189 9.62 1.81 -20.10
C ASN A 189 9.35 3.23 -20.67
N ASP A 190 8.79 4.14 -19.88
CA ASP A 190 8.60 5.54 -20.27
C ASP A 190 9.85 6.39 -19.92
N PRO A 191 10.63 6.87 -20.93
CA PRO A 191 11.79 7.72 -20.69
C PRO A 191 11.45 9.07 -20.05
N ALA A 192 10.21 9.58 -20.22
CA ALA A 192 9.78 10.85 -19.63
C ALA A 192 9.66 10.72 -18.11
N ILE A 193 9.10 9.61 -17.60
CA ILE A 193 9.08 9.29 -16.17
C ILE A 193 10.51 9.19 -15.63
N GLY A 194 11.39 8.51 -16.38
CA GLY A 194 12.80 8.41 -16.04
C GLY A 194 13.50 9.77 -15.90
N ASP A 195 13.22 10.72 -16.79
CA ASP A 195 13.81 12.05 -16.74
C ASP A 195 13.31 12.86 -15.53
N VAL A 196 12.00 12.84 -15.29
CA VAL A 196 11.35 13.54 -14.17
C VAL A 196 11.89 13.06 -12.82
N LEU A 197 11.94 11.74 -12.61
CA LEU A 197 12.45 11.17 -11.35
C LEU A 197 13.95 11.38 -11.18
N ALA A 198 14.75 11.24 -12.25
CA ALA A 198 16.18 11.54 -12.17
C ALA A 198 16.43 13.00 -11.79
N GLU A 199 15.62 13.93 -12.30
CA GLU A 199 15.72 15.34 -11.90
C GLU A 199 15.33 15.53 -10.42
N ALA A 200 14.25 14.91 -9.97
CA ALA A 200 13.80 14.98 -8.58
C ALA A 200 14.87 14.44 -7.62
N PHE A 201 15.38 13.22 -7.85
CA PHE A 201 16.44 12.63 -7.00
C PHE A 201 17.74 13.43 -6.99
N LEU A 202 18.14 14.00 -8.12
CA LEU A 202 19.33 14.86 -8.17
C LEU A 202 19.19 16.16 -7.37
N ARG A 203 17.95 16.68 -7.24
CA ARG A 203 17.69 17.91 -6.48
C ARG A 203 17.66 17.67 -4.98
N VAL A 204 17.09 16.56 -4.51
CA VAL A 204 16.92 16.28 -3.07
C VAL A 204 17.90 15.24 -2.51
N GLY A 205 18.60 14.49 -3.36
CA GLY A 205 19.53 13.44 -2.97
C GLY A 205 18.83 12.10 -2.69
N LYS A 206 19.62 11.07 -2.31
CA LYS A 206 19.11 9.71 -2.11
C LYS A 206 18.15 9.57 -0.92
N ASP A 207 18.37 10.38 0.13
CA ASP A 207 17.57 10.40 1.36
C ASP A 207 16.52 11.51 1.33
N GLY A 208 16.39 12.20 0.19
CA GLY A 208 15.43 13.27 0.01
C GLY A 208 14.03 12.78 -0.24
N VAL A 209 13.05 13.59 0.12
CA VAL A 209 11.63 13.28 -0.02
C VAL A 209 11.15 13.69 -1.40
N ILE A 210 10.42 12.79 -2.07
CA ILE A 210 9.74 13.07 -3.33
C ILE A 210 8.24 12.86 -3.13
N ALA A 211 7.46 13.92 -3.30
CA ALA A 211 6.00 13.87 -3.29
C ALA A 211 5.47 13.92 -4.73
N VAL A 212 4.54 13.05 -5.06
CA VAL A 212 3.90 13.01 -6.39
C VAL A 212 2.47 13.50 -6.25
N GLU A 213 2.15 14.56 -6.97
CA GLU A 213 0.90 15.31 -6.82
C GLU A 213 0.19 15.50 -8.14
N GLU A 214 -1.12 15.64 -8.08
CA GLU A 214 -1.90 16.00 -9.25
C GLU A 214 -1.64 17.46 -9.66
N GLY A 215 -1.10 17.66 -10.85
CA GLY A 215 -0.87 18.98 -11.43
C GLY A 215 -2.12 19.58 -12.06
N ARG A 216 -2.09 20.88 -12.30
CA ARG A 216 -3.22 21.60 -12.94
C ARG A 216 -3.04 21.75 -14.45
N GLY A 217 -1.96 21.28 -15.01
CA GLY A 217 -1.60 21.43 -16.42
C GLY A 217 -1.42 20.10 -17.14
N ASN A 218 -1.08 20.16 -18.42
CA ASN A 218 -0.82 18.98 -19.23
C ASN A 218 0.66 18.50 -19.12
N GLU A 219 1.53 19.32 -18.56
CA GLU A 219 2.96 19.02 -18.44
C GLU A 219 3.31 18.64 -17.01
N THR A 220 4.12 17.60 -16.86
CA THR A 220 4.66 17.20 -15.57
C THR A 220 5.85 18.06 -15.20
N THR A 221 5.84 18.67 -14.03
CA THR A 221 6.88 19.58 -13.54
C THR A 221 7.48 19.10 -12.21
N VAL A 222 8.75 19.46 -11.96
CA VAL A 222 9.46 19.16 -10.71
C VAL A 222 9.81 20.45 -10.01
N GLU A 223 9.32 20.65 -8.81
CA GLU A 223 9.63 21.78 -7.96
C GLU A 223 10.23 21.32 -6.63
N VAL A 224 11.11 22.11 -6.04
CA VAL A 224 11.61 21.85 -4.67
C VAL A 224 10.95 22.85 -3.74
N VAL A 225 10.28 22.33 -2.71
CA VAL A 225 9.56 23.11 -1.72
C VAL A 225 10.09 22.79 -0.31
N GLU A 226 9.94 23.75 0.61
CA GLU A 226 10.25 23.52 2.01
C GLU A 226 9.33 22.42 2.56
N GLY A 227 9.89 21.37 3.16
CA GLY A 227 9.13 20.24 3.65
C GLY A 227 9.95 19.23 4.44
N MET A 228 9.29 18.29 5.07
CA MET A 228 9.91 17.22 5.86
C MET A 228 9.03 15.99 5.90
N GLN A 229 9.66 14.81 5.90
CA GLN A 229 9.03 13.53 6.15
C GLN A 229 9.49 12.92 7.47
N PHE A 230 8.58 12.24 8.17
CA PHE A 230 8.93 11.44 9.35
C PHE A 230 8.06 10.17 9.45
N ASP A 231 8.64 9.13 10.07
CA ASP A 231 8.11 7.77 10.12
C ASP A 231 7.05 7.63 11.24
N ARG A 232 5.91 8.26 11.05
CA ARG A 232 4.71 8.12 11.89
C ARG A 232 3.47 8.34 11.05
N GLY A 233 2.60 7.34 11.00
CA GLY A 233 1.33 7.42 10.33
C GLY A 233 0.19 7.93 11.21
N TYR A 234 -1.02 7.92 10.67
CA TYR A 234 -2.22 8.36 11.38
C TYR A 234 -2.57 7.44 12.55
N LEU A 235 -3.08 8.01 13.64
CA LEU A 235 -3.47 7.28 14.85
C LEU A 235 -4.77 6.47 14.71
N SER A 236 -5.58 6.75 13.71
CA SER A 236 -6.83 6.06 13.47
C SER A 236 -7.17 6.04 11.98
N PRO A 237 -7.60 4.89 11.42
CA PRO A 237 -8.07 4.79 10.04
C PRO A 237 -9.26 5.73 9.74
N HIS A 238 -10.02 6.14 10.76
CA HIS A 238 -11.13 7.09 10.59
C HIS A 238 -10.68 8.50 10.18
N PHE A 239 -9.40 8.81 10.24
CA PHE A 239 -8.86 10.07 9.71
C PHE A 239 -8.66 10.05 8.19
N VAL A 240 -8.67 8.90 7.55
CA VAL A 240 -8.52 8.73 6.11
C VAL A 240 -9.46 9.65 5.33
N THR A 241 -8.94 10.34 4.33
CA THR A 241 -9.68 11.22 3.43
C THR A 241 -9.79 10.65 2.02
N ASN A 242 -8.75 9.95 1.57
CA ASN A 242 -8.72 9.21 0.32
C ASN A 242 -8.85 7.71 0.64
N GLN A 243 -10.02 7.14 0.38
CA GLN A 243 -10.29 5.73 0.70
C GLN A 243 -9.63 4.75 -0.28
N ASP A 244 -9.36 5.19 -1.50
CA ASP A 244 -8.72 4.37 -2.53
C ASP A 244 -7.24 4.10 -2.20
N GLU A 245 -6.54 5.13 -1.72
CA GLU A 245 -5.12 5.05 -1.33
C GLU A 245 -4.92 4.83 0.19
N VAL A 246 -6.00 4.81 0.96
CA VAL A 246 -6.00 4.71 2.44
C VAL A 246 -5.11 5.78 3.09
N THR A 247 -5.15 7.00 2.58
CA THR A 247 -4.33 8.13 3.01
C THR A 247 -5.12 9.29 3.57
N VAL A 248 -4.45 10.15 4.34
CA VAL A 248 -5.00 11.42 4.82
C VAL A 248 -4.32 12.55 4.06
N GLU A 249 -5.13 13.36 3.38
CA GLU A 249 -4.67 14.59 2.72
C GLU A 249 -5.31 15.81 3.36
N LEU A 250 -4.50 16.77 3.79
CA LEU A 250 -4.94 18.02 4.38
C LEU A 250 -4.31 19.18 3.63
N GLU A 251 -5.15 20.06 3.04
CA GLU A 251 -4.70 21.26 2.32
C GLU A 251 -4.84 22.52 3.16
N ASP A 252 -3.85 23.42 3.07
CA ASP A 252 -3.77 24.70 3.81
C ASP A 252 -4.07 24.50 5.31
N CYS A 253 -3.29 23.60 5.91
CA CYS A 253 -3.52 22.98 7.20
C CYS A 253 -2.84 23.74 8.33
N TYR A 254 -3.51 23.83 9.49
CA TYR A 254 -2.89 24.19 10.76
C TYR A 254 -2.23 22.98 11.40
N ILE A 255 -1.12 23.21 12.14
CA ILE A 255 -0.35 22.16 12.79
C ILE A 255 -0.16 22.51 14.26
N LEU A 256 -0.68 21.65 15.14
CA LEU A 256 -0.46 21.72 16.60
C LEU A 256 0.69 20.77 16.96
N ILE A 257 1.71 21.28 17.63
CA ILE A 257 2.88 20.51 18.07
C ILE A 257 2.92 20.50 19.58
N HIS A 258 2.79 19.30 20.18
CA HIS A 258 2.76 19.11 21.64
C HIS A 258 3.77 18.03 22.06
N GLU A 259 4.53 18.25 23.13
CA GLU A 259 5.55 17.31 23.60
C GLU A 259 4.96 16.11 24.33
N GLU A 260 3.91 16.33 25.13
CA GLU A 260 3.33 15.33 26.02
C GLU A 260 2.16 14.58 25.37
N LYS A 261 1.76 13.48 26.01
CA LYS A 261 0.58 12.71 25.64
C LYS A 261 -0.71 13.49 25.94
N ILE A 262 -1.67 13.40 25.01
CA ILE A 262 -2.98 14.04 25.12
C ILE A 262 -4.06 12.97 25.30
N SER A 263 -4.59 12.80 26.53
CA SER A 263 -5.68 11.87 26.83
C SER A 263 -6.99 12.58 27.17
N ASN A 264 -6.91 13.83 27.67
CA ASN A 264 -8.08 14.60 28.10
C ASN A 264 -8.55 15.55 27.00
N ASN A 265 -9.77 15.32 26.50
CA ASN A 265 -10.38 16.14 25.46
C ASN A 265 -10.62 17.60 25.88
N LYS A 266 -10.84 17.87 27.16
CA LYS A 266 -11.14 19.23 27.65
C LYS A 266 -10.03 20.22 27.29
N LYS A 267 -8.78 19.77 27.33
CA LYS A 267 -7.63 20.61 26.98
C LYS A 267 -7.58 20.99 25.49
N LEU A 268 -8.22 20.17 24.61
CA LEU A 268 -8.28 20.42 23.19
C LEU A 268 -9.47 21.29 22.76
N ILE A 269 -10.56 21.35 23.57
CA ILE A 269 -11.80 22.02 23.16
C ILE A 269 -11.57 23.45 22.66
N PRO A 270 -10.81 24.33 23.37
CA PRO A 270 -10.66 25.71 22.93
C PRO A 270 -10.05 25.84 21.53
N ILE A 271 -9.04 25.03 21.23
CA ILE A 271 -8.37 25.05 19.92
C ILE A 271 -9.25 24.42 18.84
N LEU A 272 -9.97 23.34 19.14
CA LEU A 272 -10.89 22.70 18.21
C LEU A 272 -12.05 23.62 17.82
N GLU A 273 -12.59 24.41 18.76
CA GLU A 273 -13.60 25.43 18.47
C GLU A 273 -13.04 26.56 17.59
N ALA A 274 -11.82 26.98 17.82
CA ALA A 274 -11.15 27.98 17.00
C ALA A 274 -10.91 27.49 15.58
N ILE A 275 -10.48 26.24 15.41
CA ILE A 275 -10.28 25.58 14.13
C ILE A 275 -11.62 25.39 13.39
N SER A 276 -12.67 24.95 14.08
CA SER A 276 -14.00 24.82 13.51
C SER A 276 -14.54 26.16 12.95
N LYS A 277 -14.32 27.26 13.68
CA LYS A 277 -14.66 28.61 13.21
C LYS A 277 -13.83 29.06 12.01
N ALA A 278 -12.54 28.66 11.98
CA ALA A 278 -11.64 28.98 10.88
C ALA A 278 -11.93 28.15 9.61
N LYS A 279 -12.69 27.05 9.71
CA LYS A 279 -12.98 26.09 8.64
C LYS A 279 -11.73 25.62 7.89
N LYS A 280 -10.66 25.36 8.62
CA LYS A 280 -9.39 24.88 8.10
C LYS A 280 -9.05 23.50 8.70
N PRO A 281 -8.32 22.66 7.97
CA PRO A 281 -7.84 21.41 8.52
C PRO A 281 -6.85 21.61 9.68
N LEU A 282 -6.75 20.61 10.55
CA LEU A 282 -5.80 20.57 11.66
C LEU A 282 -5.06 19.24 11.69
N LEU A 283 -3.74 19.28 11.71
CA LEU A 283 -2.90 18.16 12.12
C LEU A 283 -2.45 18.35 13.57
N ILE A 284 -2.57 17.31 14.39
CA ILE A 284 -2.05 17.28 15.76
C ILE A 284 -0.87 16.31 15.81
N ILE A 285 0.29 16.81 16.22
CA ILE A 285 1.50 16.01 16.43
C ILE A 285 1.79 16.04 17.93
N ALA A 286 1.66 14.90 18.60
CA ALA A 286 1.90 14.77 20.04
C ALA A 286 2.63 13.46 20.35
N GLU A 287 3.18 13.31 21.58
CA GLU A 287 3.79 12.04 22.00
C GLU A 287 2.85 10.85 21.73
N ASP A 288 1.61 10.99 22.15
CA ASP A 288 0.51 10.06 21.86
C ASP A 288 -0.82 10.80 22.04
N ILE A 289 -1.89 10.30 21.42
CA ILE A 289 -3.23 10.80 21.62
C ILE A 289 -4.13 9.58 21.80
N ASP A 290 -4.79 9.48 22.95
CA ASP A 290 -5.65 8.34 23.28
C ASP A 290 -6.91 8.73 24.03
N GLY A 291 -7.67 7.72 24.48
CA GLY A 291 -8.85 7.87 25.31
C GLY A 291 -9.88 8.85 24.75
N ASP A 292 -10.39 9.73 25.63
CA ASP A 292 -11.45 10.70 25.28
C ASP A 292 -10.98 11.74 24.24
N ALA A 293 -9.69 12.05 24.21
CA ALA A 293 -9.14 12.99 23.24
C ALA A 293 -9.21 12.42 21.81
N LEU A 294 -8.72 11.19 21.59
CA LEU A 294 -8.77 10.54 20.28
C LEU A 294 -10.22 10.30 19.84
N ALA A 295 -11.08 9.79 20.74
CA ALA A 295 -12.49 9.56 20.45
C ALA A 295 -13.20 10.86 20.02
N THR A 296 -12.91 11.99 20.70
CA THR A 296 -13.47 13.28 20.34
C THR A 296 -13.06 13.73 18.94
N LEU A 297 -11.78 13.56 18.56
CA LEU A 297 -11.28 13.90 17.22
C LEU A 297 -11.95 13.05 16.15
N VAL A 298 -12.00 11.73 16.34
CA VAL A 298 -12.62 10.78 15.42
C VAL A 298 -14.11 11.09 15.21
N ILE A 299 -14.87 11.27 16.29
CA ILE A 299 -16.32 11.56 16.21
C ILE A 299 -16.57 12.88 15.45
N ASN A 300 -15.81 13.94 15.71
CA ASN A 300 -15.99 15.22 15.03
C ASN A 300 -15.57 15.15 13.56
N LYS A 301 -14.55 14.35 13.21
CA LYS A 301 -14.16 14.06 11.82
C LYS A 301 -15.29 13.31 11.11
N MET A 302 -15.80 12.22 11.70
CA MET A 302 -16.89 11.42 11.10
C MET A 302 -18.18 12.22 10.90
N ARG A 303 -18.45 13.17 11.79
CA ARG A 303 -19.60 14.08 11.67
C ARG A 303 -19.39 15.23 10.69
N GLY A 304 -18.21 15.33 10.08
CA GLY A 304 -17.87 16.43 9.18
C GLY A 304 -17.77 17.82 9.84
N ILE A 305 -17.70 17.86 11.17
CA ILE A 305 -17.58 19.13 11.94
C ILE A 305 -16.15 19.65 11.85
N LEU A 306 -15.15 18.76 11.87
CA LEU A 306 -13.74 19.09 11.79
C LEU A 306 -13.05 18.26 10.70
N SER A 307 -12.19 18.90 9.93
CA SER A 307 -11.17 18.20 9.15
C SER A 307 -9.92 18.10 10.00
N VAL A 308 -9.68 16.92 10.59
CA VAL A 308 -8.61 16.73 11.55
C VAL A 308 -7.92 15.38 11.36
N ALA A 309 -6.62 15.36 11.57
CA ALA A 309 -5.83 14.14 11.72
C ALA A 309 -4.89 14.26 12.92
N ALA A 310 -4.46 13.12 13.42
CA ALA A 310 -3.54 13.04 14.55
C ALA A 310 -2.47 11.98 14.29
N VAL A 311 -1.21 12.32 14.59
CA VAL A 311 -0.05 11.45 14.43
C VAL A 311 0.82 11.49 15.68
N LYS A 312 1.60 10.42 15.90
CA LYS A 312 2.61 10.42 16.97
C LYS A 312 3.82 11.27 16.58
N ALA A 313 4.39 11.92 17.56
CA ALA A 313 5.65 12.65 17.39
C ALA A 313 6.79 11.66 17.04
N PRO A 314 7.68 12.04 16.10
CA PRO A 314 8.82 11.21 15.74
C PRO A 314 9.89 11.22 16.84
N GLY A 315 10.61 10.10 16.99
CA GLY A 315 11.69 9.95 17.98
C GLY A 315 11.21 9.67 19.39
N TYR A 316 12.17 9.61 20.31
CA TYR A 316 11.95 9.33 21.74
C TYR A 316 12.82 10.27 22.60
N GLY A 317 12.33 10.64 23.79
CA GLY A 317 13.07 11.49 24.75
C GLY A 317 13.52 12.82 24.14
N ASP A 318 14.78 13.22 24.37
CA ASP A 318 15.34 14.49 23.88
C ASP A 318 15.36 14.60 22.36
N ARG A 319 15.48 13.47 21.65
CA ARG A 319 15.39 13.44 20.19
C ARG A 319 14.00 13.82 19.69
N ARG A 320 12.94 13.35 20.36
CA ARG A 320 11.56 13.76 20.05
C ARG A 320 11.42 15.28 20.17
N LYS A 321 11.92 15.84 21.27
CA LYS A 321 11.89 17.28 21.51
C LYS A 321 12.63 18.06 20.41
N ALA A 322 13.81 17.57 20.01
CA ALA A 322 14.60 18.16 18.94
C ALA A 322 13.87 18.10 17.58
N MET A 323 13.27 16.95 17.23
CA MET A 323 12.52 16.80 15.97
C MET A 323 11.23 17.63 15.97
N LEU A 324 10.51 17.71 17.09
CA LEU A 324 9.37 18.63 17.22
C LEU A 324 9.78 20.09 17.04
N GLY A 325 10.96 20.47 17.53
CA GLY A 325 11.55 21.79 17.30
C GLY A 325 11.89 22.05 15.82
N ASP A 326 12.37 21.03 15.09
CA ASP A 326 12.65 21.13 13.65
C ASP A 326 11.34 21.30 12.86
N ILE A 327 10.29 20.50 13.18
CA ILE A 327 8.97 20.64 12.58
C ILE A 327 8.35 22.01 12.89
N ALA A 328 8.51 22.50 14.11
CA ALA A 328 8.04 23.83 14.52
C ALA A 328 8.71 24.94 13.70
N THR A 329 10.02 24.84 13.51
CA THR A 329 10.79 25.80 12.68
C THR A 329 10.33 25.76 11.23
N LEU A 330 10.14 24.56 10.67
CA LEU A 330 9.67 24.35 9.29
C LEU A 330 8.28 24.93 9.05
N THR A 331 7.38 24.81 10.03
CA THR A 331 5.96 25.18 9.87
C THR A 331 5.61 26.54 10.48
N ASN A 332 6.60 27.21 11.08
CA ASN A 332 6.45 28.45 11.88
C ASN A 332 5.47 28.25 13.06
N ALA A 333 5.49 27.06 13.66
CA ALA A 333 4.72 26.73 14.85
C ALA A 333 5.46 27.16 16.13
N LYS A 334 4.69 27.36 17.18
CA LYS A 334 5.21 27.39 18.53
C LYS A 334 5.05 25.99 19.15
N ALA A 335 6.14 25.24 19.25
CA ALA A 335 6.09 23.95 19.90
C ALA A 335 5.75 24.10 21.40
N ILE A 336 4.78 23.33 21.86
CA ILE A 336 4.30 23.36 23.24
C ILE A 336 5.09 22.34 24.02
N PHE A 337 6.22 22.81 24.59
CA PHE A 337 7.08 21.99 25.43
C PHE A 337 6.72 22.20 26.91
N LYS A 338 6.86 21.15 27.70
CA LYS A 338 6.61 21.16 29.14
C LYS A 338 7.42 22.22 29.87
N ASP A 339 8.69 22.35 29.50
CA ASP A 339 9.62 23.29 30.12
C ASP A 339 9.25 24.78 29.88
N LEU A 340 8.41 25.04 28.88
CA LEU A 340 7.94 26.41 28.59
C LEU A 340 6.74 26.82 29.46
N GLY A 341 6.16 25.87 30.21
CA GLY A 341 5.00 26.13 31.08
C GLY A 341 3.75 26.59 30.32
N ILE A 342 3.63 26.26 29.04
CA ILE A 342 2.48 26.63 28.20
C ILE A 342 1.41 25.54 28.36
N ASP A 343 0.24 25.92 28.87
CA ASP A 343 -0.88 25.02 28.93
C ASP A 343 -1.58 24.90 27.57
N LEU A 344 -1.93 23.67 27.18
CA LEU A 344 -2.60 23.38 25.92
C LEU A 344 -3.94 24.15 25.75
N GLU A 345 -4.64 24.43 26.85
CA GLU A 345 -5.87 25.22 26.87
C GLU A 345 -5.67 26.69 26.48
N SER A 346 -4.45 27.22 26.64
CA SER A 346 -4.10 28.62 26.34
C SER A 346 -3.66 28.85 24.89
N VAL A 347 -3.51 27.79 24.09
CA VAL A 347 -3.00 27.84 22.72
C VAL A 347 -3.97 28.56 21.80
N LYS A 348 -3.45 29.46 21.00
CA LYS A 348 -4.20 30.25 20.00
C LYS A 348 -3.87 29.80 18.58
N LEU A 349 -4.72 30.14 17.60
CA LEU A 349 -4.44 29.91 16.19
C LEU A 349 -3.13 30.51 15.71
N SER A 350 -2.68 31.61 16.32
CA SER A 350 -1.37 32.25 16.02
C SER A 350 -0.18 31.42 16.45
N ASP A 351 -0.34 30.48 17.39
CA ASP A 351 0.72 29.62 17.88
C ASP A 351 0.85 28.33 17.06
N LEU A 352 -0.15 28.04 16.20
CA LEU A 352 -0.15 26.89 15.32
C LEU A 352 0.73 27.11 14.10
N GLY A 353 1.43 26.07 13.70
CA GLY A 353 2.11 26.01 12.41
C GLY A 353 1.16 25.94 11.23
N ARG A 354 1.70 26.12 10.03
CA ARG A 354 0.97 25.99 8.78
C ARG A 354 1.78 25.21 7.74
N ALA A 355 1.08 24.47 6.91
CA ALA A 355 1.63 23.86 5.70
C ALA A 355 0.64 23.97 4.56
N LYS A 356 1.14 24.01 3.32
CA LYS A 356 0.30 24.01 2.13
C LYS A 356 -0.43 22.69 1.98
N ARG A 357 0.28 21.57 2.20
CA ARG A 357 -0.29 20.23 2.14
C ARG A 357 0.38 19.31 3.15
N ILE A 358 -0.39 18.35 3.65
CA ILE A 358 0.11 17.25 4.49
C ILE A 358 -0.46 15.96 3.93
N HIS A 359 0.43 15.00 3.71
CA HIS A 359 0.09 13.65 3.28
C HIS A 359 0.49 12.66 4.36
N ILE A 360 -0.44 11.79 4.79
CA ILE A 360 -0.20 10.83 5.88
C ILE A 360 -0.67 9.46 5.44
N THR A 361 0.23 8.48 5.48
CA THR A 361 -0.08 7.07 5.30
C THR A 361 -0.26 6.36 6.65
N SER A 362 -0.38 5.04 6.67
CA SER A 362 -0.34 4.24 7.90
C SER A 362 1.01 4.30 8.63
N GLU A 363 2.10 4.65 7.95
CA GLU A 363 3.46 4.55 8.47
C GLU A 363 4.21 5.89 8.54
N GLU A 364 3.87 6.84 7.68
CA GLU A 364 4.64 8.07 7.53
C GLU A 364 3.77 9.32 7.38
N THR A 365 4.38 10.47 7.66
CA THR A 365 3.79 11.80 7.49
C THR A 365 4.74 12.68 6.69
N VAL A 366 4.25 13.27 5.62
CA VAL A 366 4.97 14.23 4.77
C VAL A 366 4.33 15.61 4.90
N ILE A 367 5.12 16.61 5.31
CA ILE A 367 4.73 18.01 5.37
C ILE A 367 5.31 18.72 4.15
N ILE A 368 4.48 19.35 3.34
CA ILE A 368 4.85 20.01 2.08
C ILE A 368 4.49 21.48 2.15
N GLY A 369 5.44 22.36 1.82
CA GLY A 369 5.23 23.78 1.81
C GLY A 369 4.97 24.36 3.20
N GLY A 370 5.85 24.06 4.17
CA GLY A 370 5.82 24.66 5.50
C GLY A 370 5.94 26.18 5.46
N ALA A 371 5.25 26.89 6.37
CA ALA A 371 5.24 28.35 6.45
C ALA A 371 6.42 28.93 7.24
N GLY A 372 7.45 28.12 7.53
CA GLY A 372 8.67 28.55 8.20
C GLY A 372 9.43 29.60 7.38
N LYS A 373 10.08 30.51 8.08
CA LYS A 373 10.93 31.49 7.42
C LYS A 373 12.26 30.85 7.03
N LYS A 374 12.69 31.05 5.80
CA LYS A 374 13.91 30.48 5.25
C LYS A 374 15.12 30.71 6.11
N ASP A 375 15.29 31.95 6.60
CA ASP A 375 16.42 32.33 7.49
C ASP A 375 16.41 31.51 8.81
N GLN A 376 15.22 31.18 9.34
CA GLN A 376 15.08 30.36 10.56
C GLN A 376 15.45 28.91 10.30
N ILE A 377 15.00 28.37 9.15
CA ILE A 377 15.32 27.01 8.72
C ILE A 377 16.83 26.88 8.48
N GLU A 378 17.44 27.83 7.75
CA GLU A 378 18.90 27.87 7.52
C GLU A 378 19.67 27.99 8.84
N GLY A 379 19.22 28.85 9.77
CA GLY A 379 19.79 28.97 11.11
C GLY A 379 19.74 27.63 11.88
N ARG A 380 18.62 26.90 11.77
CA ARG A 380 18.48 25.59 12.40
C ARG A 380 19.40 24.54 11.77
N VAL A 381 19.54 24.54 10.46
CA VAL A 381 20.50 23.70 9.72
C VAL A 381 21.94 23.95 10.17
N VAL A 382 22.33 25.21 10.32
CA VAL A 382 23.67 25.57 10.83
C VAL A 382 23.87 25.08 12.26
N GLN A 383 22.85 25.17 13.12
CA GLN A 383 22.90 24.66 14.49
C GLN A 383 23.14 23.15 14.50
N ILE A 384 22.38 22.38 13.74
CA ILE A 384 22.52 20.91 13.66
C ILE A 384 23.92 20.54 13.13
N ARG A 385 24.48 21.26 12.15
CA ARG A 385 25.85 21.04 11.67
C ARG A 385 26.88 21.21 12.77
N LYS A 386 26.74 22.23 13.62
CA LYS A 386 27.61 22.43 14.77
C LYS A 386 27.46 21.30 15.82
N GLU A 387 26.24 20.80 16.02
CA GLU A 387 26.00 19.65 16.90
C GLU A 387 26.70 18.40 16.36
N ILE A 388 26.72 18.18 15.02
CA ILE A 388 27.45 17.08 14.36
C ILE A 388 28.96 17.19 14.57
N GLU A 389 29.52 18.42 14.46
CA GLU A 389 30.95 18.66 14.66
C GLU A 389 31.38 18.50 16.13
N GLY A 390 30.46 18.77 17.06
CA GLY A 390 30.74 18.75 18.52
C GLY A 390 30.48 17.40 19.19
N THR A 391 29.93 16.40 18.49
CA THR A 391 29.64 15.10 19.09
C THR A 391 30.76 14.08 18.90
N ASP A 392 31.14 13.40 19.98
CA ASP A 392 32.13 12.32 19.97
C ASP A 392 31.48 10.94 19.71
N SER A 393 30.15 10.85 19.77
CA SER A 393 29.38 9.62 19.56
C SER A 393 29.08 9.42 18.08
N ASP A 394 29.57 8.33 17.49
CA ASP A 394 29.27 7.99 16.09
C ASP A 394 27.77 7.76 15.86
N TYR A 395 27.06 7.17 16.83
CA TYR A 395 25.63 6.97 16.77
C TYR A 395 24.84 8.30 16.80
N ASP A 396 25.24 9.25 17.67
CA ASP A 396 24.56 10.55 17.71
C ASP A 396 24.89 11.37 16.47
N ARG A 397 26.11 11.25 15.95
CA ARG A 397 26.51 11.86 14.67
C ARG A 397 25.65 11.36 13.53
N GLU A 398 25.42 10.05 13.41
CA GLU A 398 24.53 9.47 12.40
C GLU A 398 23.10 10.02 12.51
N LYS A 399 22.55 10.07 13.73
CA LYS A 399 21.18 10.58 13.95
C LYS A 399 21.03 12.08 13.74
N LEU A 400 22.07 12.86 14.00
CA LEU A 400 22.11 14.28 13.66
C LEU A 400 22.23 14.51 12.14
N GLN A 401 22.98 13.66 11.43
CA GLN A 401 23.06 13.69 9.97
C GLN A 401 21.71 13.35 9.33
N GLU A 402 20.99 12.37 9.86
CA GLU A 402 19.63 12.04 9.43
C GLU A 402 18.67 13.23 9.62
N ARG A 403 18.70 13.89 10.78
CA ARG A 403 17.91 15.10 11.03
C ARG A 403 18.26 16.23 10.06
N LEU A 404 19.56 16.42 9.83
CA LEU A 404 20.04 17.43 8.89
C LEU A 404 19.53 17.18 7.47
N ALA A 405 19.59 15.93 7.01
CA ALA A 405 19.12 15.56 5.69
C ALA A 405 17.61 15.81 5.54
N LYS A 406 16.81 15.43 6.54
CA LYS A 406 15.35 15.65 6.56
C LYS A 406 14.96 17.15 6.54
N LEU A 407 15.73 18.02 7.21
CA LEU A 407 15.41 19.45 7.28
C LEU A 407 15.99 20.24 6.10
N ALA A 408 17.21 19.91 5.66
CA ALA A 408 17.93 20.67 4.63
C ALA A 408 17.57 20.22 3.20
N GLY A 409 17.10 18.99 3.02
CA GLY A 409 16.81 18.41 1.71
C GLY A 409 15.55 18.97 1.04
N GLY A 410 14.61 19.49 1.81
CA GLY A 410 13.29 19.87 1.30
C GLY A 410 12.51 18.68 0.75
N VAL A 411 11.45 18.97 0.00
CA VAL A 411 10.63 17.97 -0.72
C VAL A 411 10.65 18.31 -2.20
N ALA A 412 11.08 17.36 -3.04
CA ALA A 412 10.85 17.47 -4.48
C ALA A 412 9.38 17.12 -4.76
N GLN A 413 8.61 18.11 -5.16
CA GLN A 413 7.21 17.92 -5.54
C GLN A 413 7.13 17.73 -7.06
N ILE A 414 6.63 16.56 -7.47
CA ILE A 414 6.34 16.23 -8.87
C ILE A 414 4.86 16.51 -9.10
N ASN A 415 4.54 17.56 -9.87
CA ASN A 415 3.18 17.87 -10.26
C ASN A 415 2.89 17.15 -11.58
N VAL A 416 2.07 16.12 -11.55
CA VAL A 416 1.77 15.27 -12.71
C VAL A 416 0.79 15.98 -13.62
N GLY A 417 1.16 16.14 -14.90
CA GLY A 417 0.30 16.71 -15.93
C GLY A 417 -0.28 15.63 -16.84
N ALA A 418 -1.56 15.78 -17.19
CA ALA A 418 -2.24 14.95 -18.18
C ALA A 418 -3.45 15.67 -18.79
N ALA A 419 -3.95 15.15 -19.93
CA ALA A 419 -5.09 15.72 -20.62
C ALA A 419 -6.43 15.37 -19.97
N THR A 420 -6.51 14.24 -19.28
CA THR A 420 -7.70 13.73 -18.61
C THR A 420 -7.39 13.30 -17.18
N GLU A 421 -8.40 13.32 -16.31
CA GLU A 421 -8.24 12.87 -14.91
C GLU A 421 -7.82 11.38 -14.82
N THR A 422 -8.38 10.53 -15.66
CA THR A 422 -8.03 9.11 -15.71
C THR A 422 -6.56 8.90 -16.09
N GLU A 423 -6.07 9.60 -17.12
CA GLU A 423 -4.67 9.57 -17.53
C GLU A 423 -3.75 10.11 -16.41
N MET A 424 -4.19 11.15 -15.71
CA MET A 424 -3.43 11.74 -14.60
C MET A 424 -3.24 10.75 -13.47
N LYS A 425 -4.30 10.06 -13.05
CA LYS A 425 -4.26 9.05 -12.00
C LYS A 425 -3.36 7.86 -12.38
N GLU A 426 -3.46 7.39 -13.63
CA GLU A 426 -2.59 6.33 -14.14
C GLU A 426 -1.12 6.77 -14.17
N ARG A 427 -0.84 7.99 -14.66
CA ARG A 427 0.52 8.52 -14.72
C ARG A 427 1.09 8.78 -13.32
N LYS A 428 0.27 9.24 -12.36
CA LYS A 428 0.66 9.39 -10.95
C LYS A 428 1.09 8.06 -10.37
N ALA A 429 0.27 7.03 -10.51
CA ALA A 429 0.58 5.68 -10.01
C ALA A 429 1.90 5.15 -10.60
N LEU A 430 2.11 5.28 -11.91
CA LEU A 430 3.37 4.87 -12.55
C LEU A 430 4.59 5.64 -12.03
N ILE A 431 4.45 6.93 -11.72
CA ILE A 431 5.54 7.73 -11.15
C ILE A 431 5.81 7.33 -9.70
N ASP A 432 4.77 7.01 -8.90
CA ASP A 432 4.92 6.52 -7.54
C ASP A 432 5.62 5.16 -7.49
N ASP A 433 5.24 4.22 -8.35
CA ASP A 433 5.91 2.92 -8.47
C ASP A 433 7.38 3.10 -8.87
N ALA A 434 7.64 3.93 -9.89
CA ALA A 434 9.00 4.20 -10.36
C ALA A 434 9.85 4.93 -9.30
N LYS A 435 9.25 5.79 -8.47
CA LYS A 435 9.90 6.44 -7.32
C LYS A 435 10.34 5.39 -6.30
N ALA A 436 9.42 4.51 -5.88
CA ALA A 436 9.70 3.48 -4.89
C ALA A 436 10.75 2.47 -5.38
N ALA A 437 10.66 2.01 -6.63
CA ALA A 437 11.66 1.15 -7.24
C ALA A 437 13.05 1.83 -7.33
N THR A 438 13.09 3.14 -7.63
CA THR A 438 14.34 3.89 -7.67
C THR A 438 14.94 4.04 -6.27
N GLN A 439 14.14 4.31 -5.25
CA GLN A 439 14.59 4.32 -3.85
C GLN A 439 15.13 2.96 -3.43
N ALA A 440 14.44 1.87 -3.78
CA ALA A 440 14.89 0.50 -3.53
C ALA A 440 16.25 0.20 -4.20
N ALA A 441 16.45 0.69 -5.42
CA ALA A 441 17.71 0.54 -6.14
C ALA A 441 18.86 1.36 -5.54
N LEU A 442 18.57 2.57 -5.06
CA LEU A 442 19.55 3.41 -4.36
C LEU A 442 19.94 2.84 -2.99
N ALA A 443 19.04 2.07 -2.36
CA ALA A 443 19.29 1.43 -1.06
C ALA A 443 20.16 0.17 -1.18
N GLU A 444 19.87 -0.74 -2.11
CA GLU A 444 20.49 -2.07 -2.18
C GLU A 444 21.18 -2.38 -3.51
N GLY A 445 21.18 -1.44 -4.44
CA GLY A 445 21.77 -1.63 -5.78
C GLY A 445 20.82 -2.33 -6.76
N ILE A 446 21.36 -2.60 -7.94
CA ILE A 446 20.66 -3.22 -9.07
C ILE A 446 21.23 -4.57 -9.43
N VAL A 447 20.39 -5.40 -10.04
CA VAL A 447 20.75 -6.72 -10.59
C VAL A 447 20.25 -6.82 -12.04
N PRO A 448 20.72 -7.81 -12.83
CA PRO A 448 20.16 -8.06 -14.15
C PRO A 448 18.65 -8.34 -14.09
N GLY A 449 17.86 -7.55 -14.81
CA GLY A 449 16.41 -7.59 -14.78
C GLY A 449 15.79 -8.75 -15.58
N GLY A 450 14.47 -8.69 -15.75
CA GLY A 450 13.74 -9.65 -16.57
C GLY A 450 13.74 -11.09 -16.03
N GLY A 451 13.89 -11.27 -14.72
CA GLY A 451 13.95 -12.56 -14.04
C GLY A 451 15.30 -13.28 -14.15
N VAL A 452 16.33 -12.65 -14.76
CA VAL A 452 17.65 -13.26 -14.93
C VAL A 452 18.36 -13.42 -13.59
N ALA A 453 18.29 -12.43 -12.69
CA ALA A 453 18.93 -12.51 -11.38
C ALA A 453 18.46 -13.72 -10.57
N LEU A 454 17.15 -14.00 -10.53
CA LEU A 454 16.61 -15.19 -9.85
C LEU A 454 17.12 -16.47 -10.48
N LEU A 455 17.10 -16.58 -11.81
CA LEU A 455 17.60 -17.76 -12.52
C LEU A 455 19.08 -18.03 -12.18
N ARG A 456 19.92 -17.00 -12.08
CA ARG A 456 21.35 -17.13 -11.73
C ARG A 456 21.59 -17.63 -10.29
N CYS A 457 20.60 -17.55 -9.41
CA CYS A 457 20.68 -18.05 -8.03
C CYS A 457 20.56 -19.58 -7.94
N GLU A 458 20.15 -20.30 -8.99
CA GLU A 458 20.06 -21.78 -8.99
C GLU A 458 21.37 -22.46 -8.51
N GLY A 459 22.52 -21.87 -8.85
CA GLY A 459 23.84 -22.38 -8.47
C GLY A 459 24.12 -22.30 -6.96
N ALA A 460 23.55 -21.31 -6.26
CA ALA A 460 23.70 -21.18 -4.81
C ALA A 460 22.91 -22.28 -4.08
N LEU A 461 21.69 -22.57 -4.53
CA LEU A 461 20.83 -23.62 -3.96
C LEU A 461 21.43 -25.03 -4.13
N SER A 462 22.19 -25.28 -5.21
CA SER A 462 22.86 -26.56 -5.42
C SER A 462 23.96 -26.86 -4.38
N LYS A 463 24.46 -25.83 -3.68
CA LYS A 463 25.51 -25.94 -2.65
C LYS A 463 24.94 -26.02 -1.24
N LEU A 464 23.63 -25.80 -1.08
CA LEU A 464 22.98 -25.79 0.23
C LEU A 464 22.86 -27.25 0.75
N LYS A 465 23.41 -27.50 1.92
CA LYS A 465 23.33 -28.81 2.57
C LYS A 465 22.10 -28.83 3.47
N VAL A 466 21.12 -29.60 3.09
CA VAL A 466 19.88 -29.86 3.84
C VAL A 466 19.57 -31.35 3.79
N GLU A 467 18.89 -31.87 4.80
CA GLU A 467 18.58 -33.30 4.94
C GLU A 467 17.05 -33.50 4.99
N GLY A 468 16.62 -34.72 4.66
CA GLY A 468 15.23 -35.13 4.72
C GLY A 468 14.33 -34.29 3.80
N ASP A 469 13.11 -34.04 4.25
CA ASP A 469 12.07 -33.34 3.46
C ASP A 469 12.36 -31.85 3.26
N GLU A 470 13.27 -31.26 4.05
CA GLU A 470 13.74 -29.89 3.79
C GLU A 470 14.43 -29.76 2.42
N ALA A 471 15.05 -30.83 1.93
CA ALA A 471 15.65 -30.85 0.60
C ALA A 471 14.61 -30.68 -0.52
N PHE A 472 13.39 -31.15 -0.31
CA PHE A 472 12.29 -30.90 -1.25
C PHE A 472 11.87 -29.42 -1.25
N GLY A 473 11.87 -28.75 -0.08
CA GLY A 473 11.63 -27.31 0.01
C GLY A 473 12.65 -26.50 -0.80
N VAL A 474 13.94 -26.84 -0.69
CA VAL A 474 15.01 -26.24 -1.51
C VAL A 474 14.81 -26.52 -3.00
N LYS A 475 14.40 -27.75 -3.34
CA LYS A 475 14.10 -28.13 -4.73
C LYS A 475 12.91 -27.36 -5.31
N ILE A 476 11.86 -27.10 -4.51
CA ILE A 476 10.72 -26.27 -4.91
C ILE A 476 11.21 -24.89 -5.32
N ILE A 477 11.94 -24.19 -4.44
CA ILE A 477 12.46 -22.85 -4.77
C ILE A 477 13.33 -22.90 -6.01
N ARG A 478 14.26 -23.85 -6.11
CA ARG A 478 15.10 -23.99 -7.31
C ARG A 478 14.29 -24.13 -8.61
N ASN A 479 13.19 -24.88 -8.58
CA ASN A 479 12.36 -25.12 -9.75
C ASN A 479 11.55 -23.89 -10.18
N VAL A 480 11.28 -22.96 -9.25
CA VAL A 480 10.43 -21.79 -9.52
C VAL A 480 11.20 -20.51 -9.86
N LEU A 481 12.52 -20.50 -9.64
CA LEU A 481 13.34 -19.31 -9.95
C LEU A 481 13.30 -18.89 -11.43
N ASP A 482 12.95 -19.78 -12.34
CA ASP A 482 12.83 -19.49 -13.76
C ASP A 482 11.46 -18.95 -14.18
N TYR A 483 10.44 -19.03 -13.31
CA TYR A 483 9.05 -18.68 -13.66
C TYR A 483 8.87 -17.23 -14.11
N PRO A 484 9.49 -16.21 -13.49
CA PRO A 484 9.38 -14.83 -13.98
C PRO A 484 9.89 -14.67 -15.41
N LEU A 485 11.11 -15.13 -15.71
CA LEU A 485 11.67 -15.09 -17.06
C LEU A 485 10.81 -15.88 -18.05
N ARG A 486 10.36 -17.06 -17.67
CA ARG A 486 9.48 -17.91 -18.47
C ARG A 486 8.17 -17.18 -18.82
N SER A 487 7.57 -16.50 -17.83
CA SER A 487 6.33 -15.74 -18.01
C SER A 487 6.52 -14.55 -18.96
N ILE A 488 7.61 -13.81 -18.82
CA ILE A 488 7.96 -12.69 -19.71
C ILE A 488 8.11 -13.18 -21.15
N ALA A 489 8.82 -14.31 -21.36
CA ALA A 489 9.02 -14.88 -22.69
C ALA A 489 7.69 -15.39 -23.30
N ASN A 490 6.84 -16.04 -22.49
CA ASN A 490 5.50 -16.49 -22.92
C ASN A 490 4.61 -15.31 -23.35
N ASN A 491 4.63 -14.21 -22.58
CA ASN A 491 3.88 -12.99 -22.92
C ASN A 491 4.42 -12.33 -24.22
N ALA A 492 5.71 -12.55 -24.53
CA ALA A 492 6.30 -12.13 -25.79
C ALA A 492 5.97 -13.06 -26.98
N GLY A 493 5.25 -14.16 -26.74
CA GLY A 493 4.82 -15.10 -27.78
C GLY A 493 5.85 -16.20 -28.09
N LEU A 494 6.86 -16.39 -27.23
CA LEU A 494 7.87 -17.44 -27.35
C LEU A 494 7.63 -18.57 -26.35
N ASP A 495 8.24 -19.73 -26.61
CA ASP A 495 8.30 -20.79 -25.60
C ASP A 495 9.28 -20.40 -24.50
N GLY A 496 8.74 -20.06 -23.32
CA GLY A 496 9.52 -19.62 -22.18
C GLY A 496 10.52 -20.66 -21.68
N ALA A 497 10.25 -21.97 -21.84
CA ALA A 497 11.20 -23.01 -21.44
C ALA A 497 12.44 -23.02 -22.35
N VAL A 498 12.27 -22.76 -23.64
CA VAL A 498 13.39 -22.64 -24.60
C VAL A 498 14.25 -21.43 -24.27
N VAL A 499 13.61 -20.27 -24.00
CA VAL A 499 14.32 -19.05 -23.61
C VAL A 499 15.13 -19.24 -22.31
N VAL A 500 14.51 -19.79 -21.28
CA VAL A 500 15.17 -20.10 -20.00
C VAL A 500 16.39 -21.01 -20.21
N ASN A 501 16.21 -22.11 -20.97
CA ASN A 501 17.33 -23.03 -21.24
C ASN A 501 18.47 -22.34 -21.97
N ARG A 502 18.16 -21.46 -22.91
CA ARG A 502 19.17 -20.65 -23.63
C ARG A 502 19.91 -19.72 -22.69
N VAL A 503 19.19 -18.99 -21.82
CA VAL A 503 19.82 -18.09 -20.83
C VAL A 503 20.71 -18.86 -19.85
N ARG A 504 20.32 -20.06 -19.39
CA ARG A 504 21.18 -20.92 -18.54
C ARG A 504 22.52 -21.26 -19.20
N GLN A 505 22.57 -21.37 -20.52
CA GLN A 505 23.78 -21.72 -21.27
C GLN A 505 24.71 -20.51 -21.51
N LEU A 506 24.25 -19.28 -21.32
CA LEU A 506 25.07 -18.08 -21.46
C LEU A 506 26.12 -18.02 -20.33
N LYS A 507 27.35 -17.66 -20.71
CA LYS A 507 28.51 -17.68 -19.79
C LYS A 507 28.55 -16.48 -18.86
N ASP A 508 28.14 -15.32 -19.36
CA ASP A 508 28.10 -14.09 -18.56
C ASP A 508 26.84 -14.10 -17.68
N LYS A 509 27.02 -13.77 -16.41
CA LYS A 509 25.92 -13.70 -15.44
C LYS A 509 24.93 -12.58 -15.76
N ASN A 510 25.37 -11.54 -16.42
CA ASN A 510 24.56 -10.39 -16.81
C ASN A 510 23.83 -10.58 -18.14
N GLU A 511 24.18 -11.62 -18.91
CA GLU A 511 23.47 -11.90 -20.15
C GLU A 511 22.09 -12.52 -19.89
N GLY A 512 21.09 -11.97 -20.58
CA GLY A 512 19.70 -12.40 -20.50
C GLY A 512 18.95 -12.17 -21.81
N TYR A 513 17.64 -12.36 -21.76
CA TYR A 513 16.75 -12.18 -22.89
C TYR A 513 15.99 -10.86 -22.81
N ASP A 514 16.19 -9.99 -23.79
CA ASP A 514 15.40 -8.79 -24.00
C ASP A 514 14.14 -9.14 -24.80
N ALA A 515 13.00 -9.20 -24.11
CA ALA A 515 11.72 -9.56 -24.70
C ALA A 515 11.15 -8.46 -25.62
N ASN A 516 11.62 -7.22 -25.51
CA ASN A 516 11.20 -6.14 -26.39
C ASN A 516 11.90 -6.21 -27.74
N ALA A 517 13.22 -6.38 -27.73
CA ALA A 517 14.04 -6.44 -28.95
C ALA A 517 14.18 -7.86 -29.54
N ASP A 518 13.68 -8.90 -28.85
CA ASP A 518 13.84 -10.32 -29.22
C ASP A 518 15.30 -10.72 -29.42
N LYS A 519 16.16 -10.39 -28.43
CA LYS A 519 17.61 -10.63 -28.50
C LYS A 519 18.17 -11.02 -27.13
N TYR A 520 19.30 -11.74 -27.18
CA TYR A 520 20.10 -12.01 -25.98
C TYR A 520 21.17 -10.93 -25.85
N VAL A 521 21.16 -10.21 -24.70
CA VAL A 521 22.00 -9.04 -24.46
C VAL A 521 22.56 -9.03 -23.04
N ASP A 522 23.58 -8.21 -22.79
CA ASP A 522 23.98 -7.84 -21.43
C ASP A 522 22.89 -6.92 -20.85
N MET A 523 22.13 -7.43 -19.88
CA MET A 523 20.95 -6.78 -19.34
C MET A 523 21.30 -5.44 -18.66
N ILE A 524 22.41 -5.38 -17.94
CA ILE A 524 22.85 -4.16 -17.26
C ILE A 524 23.23 -3.08 -18.28
N LYS A 525 23.99 -3.44 -19.32
CA LYS A 525 24.37 -2.48 -20.38
C LYS A 525 23.17 -2.04 -21.23
N ALA A 526 22.22 -2.94 -21.44
CA ALA A 526 20.97 -2.63 -22.14
C ALA A 526 20.01 -1.77 -21.29
N GLY A 527 20.28 -1.59 -20.00
CA GLY A 527 19.43 -0.86 -19.07
C GLY A 527 18.23 -1.67 -18.56
N ILE A 528 18.19 -2.98 -18.80
CA ILE A 528 17.15 -3.89 -18.31
C ILE A 528 17.60 -4.40 -16.93
N ILE A 529 17.19 -3.69 -15.91
CA ILE A 529 17.71 -3.83 -14.54
C ILE A 529 16.55 -3.86 -13.55
N ASP A 530 16.70 -4.65 -12.48
CA ASP A 530 15.75 -4.71 -11.38
C ASP A 530 16.44 -4.26 -10.08
N PRO A 531 15.77 -3.54 -9.17
CA PRO A 531 16.30 -3.27 -7.83
C PRO A 531 16.48 -4.57 -7.04
N ALA A 532 17.63 -4.75 -6.41
CA ALA A 532 17.91 -5.97 -5.64
C ALA A 532 16.89 -6.17 -4.50
N LYS A 533 16.49 -5.09 -3.83
CA LYS A 533 15.46 -5.09 -2.79
C LYS A 533 14.12 -5.62 -3.31
N VAL A 534 13.67 -5.16 -4.48
CA VAL A 534 12.40 -5.61 -5.11
C VAL A 534 12.41 -7.11 -5.34
N VAL A 535 13.47 -7.64 -5.97
CA VAL A 535 13.59 -9.08 -6.28
C VAL A 535 13.60 -9.93 -5.01
N LYS A 536 14.30 -9.48 -3.97
CA LYS A 536 14.34 -10.16 -2.66
C LYS A 536 12.99 -10.15 -1.97
N THR A 537 12.34 -9.00 -1.89
CA THR A 537 11.04 -8.82 -1.23
C THR A 537 9.96 -9.65 -1.94
N ALA A 538 9.91 -9.63 -3.26
CA ALA A 538 8.96 -10.43 -4.04
C ALA A 538 9.10 -11.93 -3.75
N LEU A 539 10.33 -12.46 -3.71
CA LEU A 539 10.56 -13.88 -3.37
C LEU A 539 10.21 -14.19 -1.91
N SER A 540 10.55 -13.31 -0.95
CA SER A 540 10.21 -13.50 0.47
C SER A 540 8.72 -13.56 0.71
N ASN A 541 7.96 -12.59 0.19
CA ASN A 541 6.52 -12.52 0.41
C ASN A 541 5.81 -13.67 -0.31
N ALA A 542 6.24 -14.02 -1.52
CA ALA A 542 5.74 -15.20 -2.24
C ALA A 542 5.97 -16.50 -1.45
N ALA A 543 7.17 -16.69 -0.93
CA ALA A 543 7.52 -17.88 -0.16
C ALA A 543 6.79 -17.94 1.19
N SER A 544 6.60 -16.80 1.86
CA SER A 544 5.86 -16.70 3.11
C SER A 544 4.41 -17.14 2.92
N VAL A 545 3.70 -16.55 1.96
CA VAL A 545 2.30 -16.88 1.67
C VAL A 545 2.15 -18.32 1.17
N ALA A 546 3.03 -18.77 0.25
CA ALA A 546 2.98 -20.14 -0.23
C ALA A 546 3.25 -21.16 0.90
N SER A 547 4.13 -20.86 1.86
CA SER A 547 4.38 -21.70 3.03
C SER A 547 3.16 -21.79 3.94
N LEU A 548 2.43 -20.69 4.16
CA LEU A 548 1.17 -20.71 4.89
C LEU A 548 0.13 -21.58 4.19
N LEU A 549 -0.03 -21.41 2.88
CA LEU A 549 -0.94 -22.24 2.08
C LEU A 549 -0.59 -23.73 2.10
N LEU A 550 0.72 -24.07 2.04
CA LEU A 550 1.19 -25.47 2.09
C LEU A 550 0.95 -26.13 3.45
N THR A 551 0.99 -25.37 4.54
CA THR A 551 0.78 -25.86 5.90
C THR A 551 -0.68 -25.80 6.34
N THR A 552 -1.58 -25.31 5.49
CA THR A 552 -3.02 -25.26 5.76
C THR A 552 -3.63 -26.65 5.66
N GLU A 553 -4.41 -27.04 6.70
CA GLU A 553 -5.09 -28.33 6.82
C GLU A 553 -6.62 -28.20 6.74
N SER A 554 -7.14 -27.06 7.15
CA SER A 554 -8.59 -26.82 7.16
C SER A 554 -8.92 -25.40 6.68
N LEU A 555 -10.04 -25.28 5.97
CA LEU A 555 -10.64 -24.01 5.59
C LEU A 555 -12.00 -23.86 6.27
N VAL A 556 -12.27 -22.65 6.76
CA VAL A 556 -13.53 -22.29 7.40
C VAL A 556 -14.06 -21.04 6.70
N ALA A 557 -15.15 -21.16 6.00
CA ALA A 557 -15.79 -20.05 5.29
C ALA A 557 -17.26 -19.91 5.68
N GLU A 558 -17.82 -18.74 5.48
CA GLU A 558 -19.27 -18.54 5.62
C GLU A 558 -20.03 -19.26 4.53
N ILE A 559 -21.19 -19.80 4.86
CA ILE A 559 -22.08 -20.41 3.87
C ILE A 559 -22.68 -19.25 3.07
N PRO A 560 -22.55 -19.23 1.72
CA PRO A 560 -23.18 -18.20 0.91
C PRO A 560 -24.70 -18.19 1.18
N VAL A 561 -25.23 -17.07 1.56
CA VAL A 561 -26.67 -16.88 1.67
C VAL A 561 -27.18 -16.70 0.25
N GLU A 562 -27.94 -17.67 -0.28
CA GLU A 562 -28.70 -17.43 -1.49
C GLU A 562 -29.63 -16.24 -1.21
N GLU A 563 -29.40 -15.10 -1.87
CA GLU A 563 -30.38 -14.03 -1.90
C GLU A 563 -31.61 -14.61 -2.63
N GLU A 564 -32.62 -15.05 -1.85
CA GLU A 564 -33.94 -15.32 -2.40
C GLU A 564 -34.32 -14.04 -3.16
N ALA A 565 -34.35 -14.15 -4.49
CA ALA A 565 -34.87 -13.10 -5.35
C ALA A 565 -36.25 -12.74 -4.78
N ALA A 566 -36.35 -11.51 -4.27
CA ALA A 566 -37.58 -10.94 -3.74
C ALA A 566 -38.59 -10.75 -4.90
N GLY A 567 -39.05 -11.85 -5.42
CA GLY A 567 -40.16 -11.98 -6.35
C GLY A 567 -41.48 -12.11 -5.59
N GLY A 568 -41.76 -11.17 -4.70
CA GLY A 568 -43.04 -11.06 -4.00
C GLY A 568 -43.97 -10.15 -4.77
N GLY A 569 -44.63 -10.64 -5.81
CA GLY A 569 -45.83 -10.02 -6.34
C GLY A 569 -46.90 -9.97 -5.27
N HIS A 570 -47.14 -8.81 -4.68
CA HIS A 570 -48.33 -8.56 -3.91
C HIS A 570 -49.51 -8.53 -4.84
N HIS A 571 -50.21 -9.69 -4.97
CA HIS A 571 -51.61 -9.70 -5.37
C HIS A 571 -52.41 -9.05 -4.24
N HIS A 572 -52.86 -7.84 -4.46
CA HIS A 572 -53.96 -7.27 -3.71
C HIS A 572 -55.27 -7.79 -4.33
N ASP A 573 -55.85 -8.78 -3.66
CA ASP A 573 -57.29 -9.07 -3.78
C ASP A 573 -58.04 -7.88 -3.20
N HIS A 574 -58.69 -7.11 -4.08
CA HIS A 574 -59.72 -6.19 -3.71
C HIS A 574 -61.08 -6.86 -4.04
N ASP A 575 -61.69 -7.42 -3.03
CA ASP A 575 -63.13 -7.65 -2.98
C ASP A 575 -63.87 -6.33 -2.73
N GLY A 576 -64.76 -6.07 -3.62
CA GLY A 576 -65.94 -5.34 -3.78
C GLY A 576 -66.37 -4.22 -2.82
N MET A 577 -66.85 -3.24 -3.39
CA MET A 577 -68.22 -2.68 -3.27
C MET A 577 -68.29 -1.18 -3.61
N GLY A 578 -69.00 -0.87 -4.68
CA GLY A 578 -70.12 0.05 -4.70
C GLY A 578 -69.84 1.53 -4.77
N GLY A 579 -70.28 2.15 -5.88
CA GLY A 579 -70.94 3.43 -5.75
C GLY A 579 -70.43 4.58 -6.66
N MET A 580 -71.03 4.67 -7.84
CA MET A 580 -71.78 5.82 -8.36
C MET A 580 -71.15 7.23 -8.45
N GLY A 581 -71.11 7.74 -9.68
CA GLY A 581 -71.33 9.18 -9.97
C GLY A 581 -70.06 9.89 -10.48
N GLY A 582 -69.99 10.23 -11.75
CA GLY A 582 -70.56 11.28 -12.43
C GLY A 582 -69.60 12.11 -13.23
N MET A 583 -69.73 12.07 -14.52
CA MET A 583 -69.89 13.19 -15.47
C MET A 583 -68.77 14.26 -15.63
N GLY A 584 -68.38 14.38 -16.88
CA GLY A 584 -67.91 15.62 -17.52
C GLY A 584 -66.39 15.72 -17.71
N GLY A 585 -65.83 15.92 -18.87
CA GLY A 585 -66.21 16.45 -20.12
C GLY A 585 -64.99 16.92 -20.86
N MET A 586 -64.91 16.54 -22.07
CA MET A 586 -64.66 17.37 -23.24
C MET A 586 -63.36 18.18 -23.42
N GLY A 587 -62.74 17.92 -24.55
CA GLY A 587 -61.98 18.90 -25.36
C GLY A 587 -60.48 18.64 -25.35
N GLY A 588 -59.77 18.47 -26.44
CA GLY A 588 -59.96 18.69 -27.85
C GLY A 588 -58.57 18.85 -28.42
N MET A 589 -58.33 18.12 -29.46
CA MET A 589 -57.98 18.57 -30.79
C MET A 589 -56.67 19.34 -31.03
N GLY A 590 -55.91 18.81 -32.01
CA GLY A 590 -55.07 19.54 -32.95
C GLY A 590 -53.59 19.26 -32.75
N GLY A 591 -52.79 18.79 -33.71
CA GLY A 591 -52.86 18.73 -35.15
C GLY A 591 -51.42 18.74 -35.61
N MET A 592 -51.06 17.77 -36.39
CA MET A 592 -50.65 17.87 -37.77
C MET A 592 -49.44 18.73 -38.16
N GLY A 593 -48.54 18.11 -38.89
CA GLY A 593 -47.64 18.68 -39.88
C GLY A 593 -46.17 18.54 -39.49
N GLY A 594 -45.26 17.99 -40.27
CA GLY A 594 -45.21 17.65 -41.66
C GLY A 594 -43.75 17.72 -42.09
N MET A 595 -43.29 16.64 -42.67
CA MET A 595 -42.62 16.56 -43.98
C MET A 595 -41.46 17.50 -44.33
N GLY A 596 -40.39 16.87 -44.81
CA GLY A 596 -39.44 17.39 -45.79
C GLY A 596 -38.02 17.56 -45.21
N GLY A 597 -36.94 17.04 -45.75
CA GLY A 597 -36.65 16.51 -47.04
C GLY A 597 -35.19 16.80 -47.38
N MET A 598 -34.52 15.77 -47.82
CA MET A 598 -33.53 15.71 -48.90
C MET A 598 -32.37 16.70 -49.03
N GLY A 599 -31.21 16.10 -49.27
CA GLY A 599 -30.11 16.64 -50.09
C GLY A 599 -28.89 16.99 -49.24
N GLY A 600 -27.67 16.48 -49.44
CA GLY A 600 -27.02 15.99 -50.62
C GLY A 600 -25.63 16.60 -50.66
N MET A 601 -24.64 15.74 -50.85
CA MET A 601 -23.35 15.99 -51.50
C MET A 601 -22.49 17.19 -51.02
N MET A 602 -21.38 16.98 -50.39
CA MET A 602 -20.03 16.85 -50.99
C MET A 602 -19.06 16.38 -49.90
#